data_498bd4a66e2a7a93dd6c6a3871e0ff05
#
_entry.id   498bd4a66e2a7a93dd6c6a3871e0ff05
#
_cell.length_a   1.000
_cell.length_b   1.000
_cell.length_c   1.000
_cell.angle_alpha   90.00
_cell.angle_beta   90.00
_cell.angle_gamma   90.00
#
_symmetry.space_group_name_H-M   'P 1'
#
loop_
_entity.id
_entity.type
_entity.pdbx_description
1 polymer ?
#
loop_
_entity_poly.entity_id
_entity_poly.type
_entity_poly.pdbx_seq_one_letter_code
_entity_poly.pdbx_strand_id
1 'polypeptide(L)'
;MSLEQEQPIDDPRRLLGGRYRLDRQIARGGMAEVWLGFDTFLNRQVAVKVLKPQLVSDAVVAERFRREAIVCAGLSHPNIVAVYDTVEDDGKQAVVMQYVQGKSLRELLDRRKRLGPLLTIHMGAAMSAALDVAHRAGLVHRDVKPGNILLTPDGKFLLADFGIAKALVTSGEDLTHDNIMMGTAKYLSPEQVRGKPLDGRADLYGLGLVLYECLAGRVPFLGETDADTALARLQREPTDLAHLRPSLAPQLVRVIHKLLARNPDHRFATGEETRVALMQALSAQNDFTTSMTPPSGATPPKPLRRIMTSDESSVAPIPGQPILETAANATPPRNLRVARSQGAGRQFFSLPPSTKILGLIALAMSVAVVMVATRSNAPQQLETPVAESAVVDQSPVTISRMVSFDPNGDDAQENEAQIWALRDGNSKTAWTTDCYANQFFGTKEYVGVLLELSRASTGVLQVGMKNGPWSLEIYTANGAAPSRLEQWGPRAGADYNTRRGIAQFVVPNEAQFVLLVLREVGTSVQCSAKNPYQGVIQDISFNAA
;
A
#
# COMPACT_ATOMS: atom_id res chain seq x y z
N MET A 1 -46.00 15.11 16.43
CA MET A 1 -45.03 14.98 15.34
C MET A 1 -44.43 16.36 15.12
N SER A 2 -43.40 16.68 15.87
CA SER A 2 -42.66 17.95 15.75
C SER A 2 -41.49 17.67 14.82
N LEU A 3 -41.47 18.32 13.68
CA LEU A 3 -40.35 18.36 12.75
C LEU A 3 -39.21 19.07 13.49
N GLU A 4 -38.18 18.32 13.87
CA GLU A 4 -36.90 18.92 14.23
C GLU A 4 -36.38 19.68 13.02
N GLN A 5 -36.43 20.99 13.11
CA GLN A 5 -35.79 21.87 12.17
C GLN A 5 -34.26 21.63 12.25
N GLU A 6 -33.70 21.03 11.22
CA GLU A 6 -32.28 21.15 10.94
C GLU A 6 -31.94 22.65 10.90
N GLN A 7 -31.25 23.14 11.92
CA GLN A 7 -30.71 24.48 11.89
C GLN A 7 -29.68 24.55 10.76
N PRO A 8 -29.84 25.47 9.82
CA PRO A 8 -28.84 25.69 8.77
C PRO A 8 -27.56 26.16 9.44
N ILE A 9 -26.49 25.43 9.20
CA ILE A 9 -25.16 25.84 9.62
C ILE A 9 -24.83 27.12 8.85
N ASP A 10 -24.82 28.20 9.61
CA ASP A 10 -24.09 29.45 9.43
C ASP A 10 -23.99 30.08 8.02
N ASP A 11 -24.09 31.39 7.99
CA ASP A 11 -23.78 32.28 6.87
C ASP A 11 -22.62 31.72 6.02
N PRO A 12 -22.83 31.37 4.73
CA PRO A 12 -21.77 30.87 3.84
C PRO A 12 -20.60 31.84 3.66
N ARG A 13 -20.67 33.03 4.28
CA ARG A 13 -19.60 34.02 4.30
C ARG A 13 -18.69 33.92 5.52
N ARG A 14 -19.01 33.09 6.54
CA ARG A 14 -18.19 32.99 7.74
C ARG A 14 -17.04 32.02 7.50
N LEU A 15 -15.81 32.54 7.58
CA LEU A 15 -14.59 31.76 7.50
C LEU A 15 -14.22 31.22 8.89
N LEU A 16 -13.98 29.94 9.01
CA LEU A 16 -13.41 29.32 10.21
C LEU A 16 -12.01 29.91 10.43
N GLY A 17 -11.76 30.48 11.61
CA GLY A 17 -10.51 31.17 11.92
C GLY A 17 -10.18 32.33 10.97
N GLY A 18 -11.18 32.97 10.35
CA GLY A 18 -10.98 34.05 9.38
C GLY A 18 -10.28 33.63 8.08
N ARG A 19 -10.06 32.34 7.85
CA ARG A 19 -9.26 31.84 6.74
C ARG A 19 -9.88 30.70 5.95
N TYR A 20 -10.53 29.74 6.59
CA TYR A 20 -10.99 28.52 5.95
C TYR A 20 -12.48 28.54 5.67
N ARG A 21 -12.88 28.56 4.39
CA ARG A 21 -14.26 28.40 3.97
C ARG A 21 -14.64 26.92 3.99
N LEU A 22 -15.77 26.56 4.56
CA LEU A 22 -16.33 25.21 4.53
C LEU A 22 -17.34 25.10 3.39
N ASP A 23 -17.06 24.30 2.37
CA ASP A 23 -17.87 24.24 1.15
C ASP A 23 -18.94 23.14 1.21
N ARG A 24 -18.55 21.90 1.57
CA ARG A 24 -19.48 20.77 1.72
C ARG A 24 -18.92 19.68 2.64
N GLN A 25 -19.80 19.01 3.34
CA GLN A 25 -19.45 17.86 4.16
C GLN A 25 -19.08 16.66 3.26
N ILE A 26 -17.92 16.03 3.52
CA ILE A 26 -17.42 14.88 2.77
C ILE A 26 -17.43 13.58 3.58
N ALA A 27 -17.40 13.68 4.93
CA ALA A 27 -17.57 12.52 5.80
C ALA A 27 -18.17 12.95 7.15
N ARG A 28 -18.92 12.02 7.78
CA ARG A 28 -19.47 12.20 9.13
C ARG A 28 -19.06 11.01 10.00
N GLY A 29 -18.29 11.29 11.05
CA GLY A 29 -17.88 10.29 12.04
C GLY A 29 -18.63 10.50 13.38
N GLY A 30 -18.40 9.60 14.35
CA GLY A 30 -18.99 9.77 15.66
C GLY A 30 -18.47 10.97 16.44
N MET A 31 -17.18 11.30 16.27
CA MET A 31 -16.50 12.34 17.04
C MET A 31 -16.28 13.65 16.27
N ALA A 32 -16.21 13.59 14.95
CA ALA A 32 -15.92 14.73 14.10
C ALA A 32 -16.62 14.61 12.75
N GLU A 33 -16.75 15.73 12.08
CA GLU A 33 -17.20 15.86 10.71
C GLU A 33 -16.04 16.34 9.84
N VAL A 34 -15.95 15.83 8.62
CA VAL A 34 -14.91 16.23 7.66
C VAL A 34 -15.57 17.00 6.53
N TRP A 35 -15.08 18.19 6.29
CA TRP A 35 -15.55 19.11 5.26
C TRP A 35 -14.52 19.29 4.15
N LEU A 36 -14.95 19.33 2.91
CA LEU A 36 -14.19 19.99 1.87
C LEU A 36 -14.24 21.49 2.14
N GLY A 37 -13.08 22.11 2.23
CA GLY A 37 -12.95 23.54 2.46
C GLY A 37 -11.94 24.17 1.51
N PHE A 38 -11.81 25.48 1.63
CA PHE A 38 -10.91 26.27 0.83
C PHE A 38 -10.08 27.20 1.71
N ASP A 39 -8.76 27.09 1.63
CA ASP A 39 -7.81 28.02 2.27
C ASP A 39 -7.73 29.30 1.42
N THR A 40 -8.37 30.36 1.90
CA THR A 40 -8.47 31.63 1.17
C THR A 40 -7.13 32.36 1.07
N PHE A 41 -6.16 32.09 1.96
CA PHE A 41 -4.85 32.74 1.94
C PHE A 41 -3.91 32.05 0.94
N LEU A 42 -3.93 30.72 0.90
CA LEU A 42 -3.04 29.93 0.03
C LEU A 42 -3.73 29.50 -1.27
N ASN A 43 -4.98 29.90 -1.49
CA ASN A 43 -5.77 29.62 -2.69
C ASN A 43 -5.79 28.15 -3.07
N ARG A 44 -6.12 27.25 -2.09
CA ARG A 44 -6.10 25.80 -2.28
C ARG A 44 -7.25 25.09 -1.58
N GLN A 45 -7.65 23.94 -2.12
CA GLN A 45 -8.59 23.05 -1.44
C GLN A 45 -7.91 22.37 -0.24
N VAL A 46 -8.68 22.22 0.84
CA VAL A 46 -8.28 21.56 2.08
C VAL A 46 -9.39 20.64 2.58
N ALA A 47 -9.05 19.64 3.38
CA ALA A 47 -10.01 18.92 4.19
C ALA A 47 -9.97 19.49 5.61
N VAL A 48 -11.15 19.78 6.17
CA VAL A 48 -11.28 20.38 7.50
C VAL A 48 -12.06 19.41 8.39
N LYS A 49 -11.39 18.84 9.39
CA LYS A 49 -11.98 17.92 10.38
C LYS A 49 -12.41 18.73 11.60
N VAL A 50 -13.70 18.92 11.76
CA VAL A 50 -14.31 19.70 12.84
C VAL A 50 -14.78 18.77 13.95
N LEU A 51 -14.34 19.00 15.18
CA LEU A 51 -14.77 18.27 16.38
C LEU A 51 -16.24 18.59 16.68
N LYS A 52 -17.03 17.58 17.02
CA LYS A 52 -18.44 17.78 17.36
C LYS A 52 -18.59 18.62 18.65
N PRO A 53 -19.60 19.51 18.72
CA PRO A 53 -19.79 20.42 19.86
C PRO A 53 -19.83 19.71 21.22
N GLN A 54 -20.45 18.52 21.30
CA GLN A 54 -20.55 17.74 22.53
C GLN A 54 -19.19 17.31 23.09
N LEU A 55 -18.18 17.20 22.23
CA LEU A 55 -16.82 16.80 22.59
C LEU A 55 -15.90 18.00 22.83
N VAL A 56 -16.24 19.16 22.29
CA VAL A 56 -15.48 20.40 22.53
C VAL A 56 -15.67 20.89 23.98
N SER A 57 -16.84 20.63 24.59
CA SER A 57 -17.11 20.97 25.99
C SER A 57 -16.29 20.18 27.00
N ASP A 58 -15.71 19.04 26.61
CA ASP A 58 -14.76 18.29 27.41
C ASP A 58 -13.33 18.80 27.16
N ALA A 59 -12.79 19.56 28.10
CA ALA A 59 -11.46 20.15 28.00
C ALA A 59 -10.34 19.12 27.82
N VAL A 60 -10.49 17.89 28.34
CA VAL A 60 -9.51 16.82 28.19
C VAL A 60 -9.52 16.29 26.76
N VAL A 61 -10.72 16.13 26.19
CA VAL A 61 -10.93 15.71 24.81
C VAL A 61 -10.38 16.75 23.85
N ALA A 62 -10.73 18.00 24.04
CA ALA A 62 -10.32 19.14 23.22
C ALA A 62 -8.80 19.30 23.18
N GLU A 63 -8.13 19.27 24.36
CA GLU A 63 -6.67 19.40 24.44
C GLU A 63 -5.93 18.21 23.81
N ARG A 64 -6.43 16.99 23.98
CA ARG A 64 -5.83 15.82 23.30
C ARG A 64 -5.97 15.91 21.79
N PHE A 65 -7.15 16.31 21.29
CA PHE A 65 -7.39 16.51 19.87
C PHE A 65 -6.37 17.50 19.27
N ARG A 66 -6.16 18.62 19.95
CA ARG A 66 -5.17 19.64 19.57
C ARG A 66 -3.74 19.09 19.62
N ARG A 67 -3.36 18.41 20.71
CA ARG A 67 -2.00 17.89 20.89
C ARG A 67 -1.64 16.82 19.86
N GLU A 68 -2.55 15.89 19.57
CA GLU A 68 -2.34 14.88 18.55
C GLU A 68 -2.24 15.49 17.14
N ALA A 69 -3.05 16.51 16.84
CA ALA A 69 -2.95 17.25 15.59
C ALA A 69 -1.57 17.93 15.42
N ILE A 70 -1.01 18.51 16.49
CA ILE A 70 0.33 19.11 16.49
C ILE A 70 1.41 18.06 16.17
N VAL A 71 1.33 16.87 16.79
CA VAL A 71 2.29 15.78 16.50
C VAL A 71 2.14 15.33 15.05
N CYS A 72 0.90 15.18 14.55
CA CYS A 72 0.64 14.84 13.14
C CYS A 72 1.19 15.89 12.18
N ALA A 73 1.11 17.18 12.52
CA ALA A 73 1.64 18.26 11.70
C ALA A 73 3.17 18.21 11.55
N GLY A 74 3.87 17.58 12.50
CA GLY A 74 5.31 17.32 12.42
C GLY A 74 5.69 16.13 11.53
N LEU A 75 4.72 15.32 11.09
CA LEU A 75 4.99 14.17 10.22
C LEU A 75 5.06 14.60 8.75
N SER A 76 6.15 14.26 8.09
CA SER A 76 6.32 14.46 6.65
C SER A 76 6.67 13.13 5.99
N HIS A 77 5.71 12.56 5.22
CA HIS A 77 5.91 11.31 4.51
C HIS A 77 4.99 11.22 3.29
N PRO A 78 5.44 10.69 2.14
CA PRO A 78 4.64 10.63 0.91
C PRO A 78 3.36 9.79 1.01
N ASN A 79 3.27 8.91 2.02
CA ASN A 79 2.11 8.05 2.27
C ASN A 79 1.32 8.44 3.53
N ILE A 80 1.49 9.67 4.04
CA ILE A 80 0.71 10.24 5.14
C ILE A 80 -0.01 11.48 4.64
N VAL A 81 -1.30 11.62 4.96
CA VAL A 81 -2.05 12.86 4.71
C VAL A 81 -1.47 13.98 5.57
N ALA A 82 -0.98 15.04 4.93
CA ALA A 82 -0.35 16.15 5.61
C ALA A 82 -1.36 16.97 6.44
N VAL A 83 -1.03 17.28 7.67
CA VAL A 83 -1.76 18.25 8.51
C VAL A 83 -1.14 19.63 8.29
N TYR A 84 -1.98 20.61 8.02
CA TYR A 84 -1.53 21.97 7.68
C TYR A 84 -1.71 22.95 8.81
N ASP A 85 -2.79 22.82 9.59
CA ASP A 85 -3.15 23.80 10.61
C ASP A 85 -4.10 23.21 11.65
N THR A 86 -4.20 23.87 12.80
CA THR A 86 -5.22 23.64 13.82
C THR A 86 -5.92 24.96 14.11
N VAL A 87 -7.26 24.95 14.13
CA VAL A 87 -8.06 26.15 14.28
C VAL A 87 -8.98 26.01 15.46
N GLU A 88 -9.03 27.05 16.29
CA GLU A 88 -10.01 27.23 17.33
C GLU A 88 -10.75 28.54 17.07
N ASP A 89 -12.08 28.48 16.87
CA ASP A 89 -12.91 29.61 16.52
C ASP A 89 -14.34 29.39 17.03
N ASP A 90 -14.83 30.33 17.85
CA ASP A 90 -16.18 30.36 18.40
C ASP A 90 -16.63 28.99 18.99
N GLY A 91 -15.79 28.46 19.86
CA GLY A 91 -16.05 27.15 20.49
C GLY A 91 -16.00 25.94 19.54
N LYS A 92 -15.53 26.11 18.30
CA LYS A 92 -15.24 25.01 17.37
C LYS A 92 -13.75 24.72 17.36
N GLN A 93 -13.38 23.44 17.39
CA GLN A 93 -12.00 23.02 17.15
C GLN A 93 -11.92 22.21 15.86
N ALA A 94 -10.94 22.52 15.04
CA ALA A 94 -10.76 21.86 13.77
C ALA A 94 -9.29 21.60 13.44
N VAL A 95 -9.05 20.58 12.65
CA VAL A 95 -7.76 20.26 12.04
C VAL A 95 -7.88 20.42 10.53
N VAL A 96 -7.01 21.25 9.95
CA VAL A 96 -6.93 21.48 8.51
C VAL A 96 -5.85 20.60 7.93
N MET A 97 -6.19 19.84 6.90
CA MET A 97 -5.29 18.84 6.31
C MET A 97 -5.39 18.81 4.79
N GLN A 98 -4.50 18.10 4.18
CA GLN A 98 -4.48 17.84 2.75
C GLN A 98 -5.82 17.26 2.30
N TYR A 99 -6.45 17.92 1.32
CA TYR A 99 -7.57 17.32 0.60
C TYR A 99 -7.04 16.32 -0.43
N VAL A 100 -7.42 15.07 -0.29
CA VAL A 100 -7.05 13.99 -1.21
C VAL A 100 -8.20 13.77 -2.18
N GLN A 101 -7.99 14.14 -3.45
CA GLN A 101 -8.93 13.83 -4.52
C GLN A 101 -8.81 12.36 -4.87
N GLY A 102 -9.59 11.49 -4.19
CA GLY A 102 -9.45 10.06 -4.36
C GLY A 102 -10.62 9.28 -3.78
N LYS A 103 -10.40 8.01 -3.56
CA LYS A 103 -11.34 7.09 -2.93
C LYS A 103 -10.70 6.40 -1.75
N SER A 104 -11.50 6.04 -0.77
CA SER A 104 -11.02 5.17 0.30
C SER A 104 -10.83 3.73 -0.21
N LEU A 105 -9.91 2.99 0.43
CA LEU A 105 -9.76 1.56 0.20
C LEU A 105 -11.08 0.80 0.52
N ARG A 106 -11.91 1.33 1.44
CA ARG A 106 -13.23 0.77 1.72
C ARG A 106 -14.13 0.80 0.48
N GLU A 107 -14.24 1.95 -0.17
CA GLU A 107 -15.00 2.07 -1.41
C GLU A 107 -14.47 1.17 -2.52
N LEU A 108 -13.16 0.99 -2.60
CA LEU A 108 -12.54 0.08 -3.56
C LEU A 108 -12.91 -1.38 -3.28
N LEU A 109 -12.84 -1.82 -2.01
CA LEU A 109 -13.20 -3.17 -1.58
C LEU A 109 -14.70 -3.46 -1.73
N ASP A 110 -15.56 -2.48 -1.49
CA ASP A 110 -17.01 -2.62 -1.69
C ASP A 110 -17.37 -2.91 -3.15
N ARG A 111 -16.60 -2.33 -4.09
CA ARG A 111 -16.78 -2.55 -5.53
C ARG A 111 -16.11 -3.83 -6.02
N ARG A 112 -14.84 -4.05 -5.65
CA ARG A 112 -14.01 -5.14 -6.20
C ARG A 112 -14.04 -6.42 -5.37
N LYS A 113 -14.53 -6.35 -4.13
CA LYS A 113 -14.55 -7.43 -3.13
C LYS A 113 -13.16 -7.92 -2.72
N ARG A 114 -12.25 -8.09 -3.66
CA ARG A 114 -10.85 -8.52 -3.47
C ARG A 114 -9.91 -7.71 -4.33
N LEU A 115 -8.65 -7.61 -3.89
CA LEU A 115 -7.57 -6.99 -4.65
C LEU A 115 -6.57 -8.05 -5.13
N GLY A 116 -5.80 -7.69 -6.16
CA GLY A 116 -4.66 -8.49 -6.60
C GLY A 116 -3.56 -8.53 -5.54
N PRO A 117 -2.78 -9.65 -5.46
CA PRO A 117 -1.72 -9.77 -4.45
C PRO A 117 -0.66 -8.68 -4.60
N LEU A 118 -0.24 -8.34 -5.81
CA LEU A 118 0.78 -7.32 -6.06
C LEU A 118 0.33 -5.94 -5.54
N LEU A 119 -0.89 -5.50 -5.88
CA LEU A 119 -1.44 -4.24 -5.39
C LEU A 119 -1.57 -4.23 -3.87
N THR A 120 -1.98 -5.36 -3.27
CA THR A 120 -2.08 -5.51 -1.81
C THR A 120 -0.72 -5.40 -1.14
N ILE A 121 0.32 -6.01 -1.72
CA ILE A 121 1.71 -5.92 -1.20
C ILE A 121 2.22 -4.48 -1.29
N HIS A 122 2.07 -3.81 -2.42
CA HIS A 122 2.52 -2.41 -2.59
C HIS A 122 1.82 -1.48 -1.63
N MET A 123 0.49 -1.59 -1.48
CA MET A 123 -0.27 -0.84 -0.50
C MET A 123 0.21 -1.13 0.92
N GLY A 124 0.37 -2.41 1.27
CA GLY A 124 0.87 -2.82 2.59
C GLY A 124 2.25 -2.26 2.90
N ALA A 125 3.18 -2.28 1.94
CA ALA A 125 4.52 -1.71 2.10
C ALA A 125 4.48 -0.18 2.30
N ALA A 126 3.64 0.53 1.53
CA ALA A 126 3.45 1.97 1.69
C ALA A 126 2.87 2.34 3.06
N MET A 127 1.85 1.60 3.52
CA MET A 127 1.25 1.80 4.85
C MET A 127 2.22 1.44 5.98
N SER A 128 3.01 0.38 5.83
CA SER A 128 4.04 0.00 6.80
C SER A 128 5.09 1.10 6.98
N ALA A 129 5.55 1.72 5.88
CA ALA A 129 6.49 2.85 5.92
C ALA A 129 5.86 4.08 6.60
N ALA A 130 4.61 4.39 6.30
CA ALA A 130 3.88 5.49 6.94
C ALA A 130 3.74 5.29 8.45
N LEU A 131 3.33 4.08 8.86
CA LEU A 131 3.20 3.72 10.28
C LEU A 131 4.54 3.77 11.02
N ASP A 132 5.62 3.33 10.38
CA ASP A 132 6.96 3.35 10.97
C ASP A 132 7.43 4.77 11.29
N VAL A 133 7.19 5.74 10.39
CA VAL A 133 7.49 7.15 10.63
C VAL A 133 6.69 7.71 11.81
N ALA A 134 5.40 7.38 11.89
CA ALA A 134 4.54 7.80 13.00
C ALA A 134 4.98 7.19 14.34
N HIS A 135 5.30 5.90 14.36
CA HIS A 135 5.74 5.20 15.57
C HIS A 135 7.08 5.75 16.09
N ARG A 136 8.03 6.09 15.22
CA ARG A 136 9.28 6.75 15.61
C ARG A 136 9.06 8.15 16.22
N ALA A 137 7.99 8.83 15.80
CA ALA A 137 7.57 10.10 16.40
C ALA A 137 6.74 9.92 17.71
N GLY A 138 6.62 8.68 18.20
CA GLY A 138 5.84 8.37 19.41
C GLY A 138 4.32 8.35 19.20
N LEU A 139 3.85 8.37 17.94
CA LEU A 139 2.44 8.39 17.60
C LEU A 139 1.94 7.01 17.15
N VAL A 140 0.96 6.45 17.87
CA VAL A 140 0.25 5.23 17.48
C VAL A 140 -1.06 5.63 16.80
N HIS A 141 -1.36 5.06 15.63
CA HIS A 141 -2.54 5.42 14.82
C HIS A 141 -3.87 4.97 15.43
N ARG A 142 -3.91 3.78 16.00
CA ARG A 142 -5.06 3.17 16.74
C ARG A 142 -6.33 2.90 15.93
N ASP A 143 -6.37 3.26 14.64
CA ASP A 143 -7.55 3.12 13.78
C ASP A 143 -7.18 2.76 12.33
N VAL A 144 -6.24 1.83 12.16
CA VAL A 144 -5.86 1.34 10.82
C VAL A 144 -6.98 0.49 10.25
N LYS A 145 -7.67 1.02 9.22
CA LYS A 145 -8.82 0.37 8.56
C LYS A 145 -8.93 0.84 7.11
N PRO A 146 -9.67 0.15 6.23
CA PRO A 146 -9.81 0.54 4.83
C PRO A 146 -10.40 1.94 4.60
N GLY A 147 -11.22 2.44 5.52
CA GLY A 147 -11.77 3.80 5.43
C GLY A 147 -10.72 4.90 5.59
N ASN A 148 -9.63 4.61 6.29
CA ASN A 148 -8.56 5.57 6.58
C ASN A 148 -7.34 5.42 5.64
N ILE A 149 -7.43 4.56 4.63
CA ILE A 149 -6.43 4.42 3.56
C ILE A 149 -7.04 5.00 2.30
N LEU A 150 -6.48 6.11 1.81
CA LEU A 150 -6.97 6.82 0.64
C LEU A 150 -6.10 6.47 -0.57
N LEU A 151 -6.77 6.25 -1.70
CA LEU A 151 -6.14 6.01 -3.00
C LEU A 151 -6.32 7.24 -3.88
N THR A 152 -5.23 7.88 -4.25
CA THR A 152 -5.22 9.03 -5.16
C THR A 152 -5.43 8.60 -6.61
N PRO A 153 -5.82 9.49 -7.52
CA PRO A 153 -5.96 9.18 -8.94
C PRO A 153 -4.66 8.72 -9.61
N ASP A 154 -3.50 9.19 -9.12
CA ASP A 154 -2.16 8.77 -9.56
C ASP A 154 -1.66 7.49 -8.88
N GLY A 155 -2.50 6.82 -8.10
CA GLY A 155 -2.26 5.50 -7.57
C GLY A 155 -1.48 5.40 -6.27
N LYS A 156 -1.24 6.52 -5.61
CA LYS A 156 -0.60 6.53 -4.31
C LYS A 156 -1.59 6.18 -3.21
N PHE A 157 -1.13 5.46 -2.22
CA PHE A 157 -1.87 5.21 -0.99
C PHE A 157 -1.41 6.18 0.09
N LEU A 158 -2.37 6.87 0.72
CA LEU A 158 -2.12 7.77 1.85
C LEU A 158 -2.90 7.28 3.07
N LEU A 159 -2.22 7.27 4.21
CA LEU A 159 -2.82 7.01 5.51
C LEU A 159 -3.39 8.32 6.05
N ALA A 160 -4.68 8.32 6.35
CA ALA A 160 -5.43 9.45 6.89
C ALA A 160 -5.93 9.13 8.28
N ASP A 161 -6.38 10.16 9.00
CA ASP A 161 -7.11 10.04 10.26
C ASP A 161 -6.34 9.23 11.32
N PHE A 162 -5.13 9.67 11.67
CA PHE A 162 -4.51 9.25 12.92
C PHE A 162 -5.54 9.44 14.04
N GLY A 163 -5.73 8.41 14.85
CA GLY A 163 -6.86 8.27 15.78
C GLY A 163 -6.96 9.34 16.87
N ILE A 164 -6.85 10.61 16.43
CA ILE A 164 -6.79 11.85 17.19
C ILE A 164 -7.90 11.90 18.29
N ALA A 165 -9.00 11.18 18.09
CA ALA A 165 -10.10 11.19 19.07
C ALA A 165 -10.30 9.85 19.80
N LYS A 166 -9.64 8.74 19.39
CA LYS A 166 -9.85 7.40 20.01
C LYS A 166 -9.05 7.18 21.29
N ALA A 167 -7.97 7.91 21.50
CA ALA A 167 -7.22 7.87 22.76
C ALA A 167 -8.07 8.26 23.98
N LEU A 168 -9.24 8.85 23.76
CA LEU A 168 -10.14 9.37 24.79
C LEU A 168 -10.99 8.28 25.44
N VAL A 169 -11.35 7.25 24.71
CA VAL A 169 -12.25 6.18 25.18
C VAL A 169 -11.51 5.10 25.97
N THR A 170 -10.18 5.02 25.84
CA THR A 170 -9.36 3.96 26.45
C THR A 170 -8.87 4.26 27.87
N SER A 171 -9.15 5.42 28.44
CA SER A 171 -8.65 5.82 29.78
C SER A 171 -9.68 5.77 30.92
N GLY A 172 -10.86 5.22 30.71
CA GLY A 172 -11.89 5.10 31.74
C GLY A 172 -12.86 3.98 31.44
N GLU A 173 -13.13 3.17 32.43
CA GLU A 173 -14.13 2.12 32.59
C GLU A 173 -15.24 2.08 31.52
N ASP A 174 -15.49 0.87 30.94
CA ASP A 174 -16.59 0.48 30.07
C ASP A 174 -16.37 0.50 28.56
N LEU A 175 -15.61 -0.51 28.08
CA LEU A 175 -15.73 -1.02 26.68
C LEU A 175 -17.08 -1.75 26.45
N THR A 176 -17.99 -1.79 27.45
CA THR A 176 -19.19 -2.63 27.46
C THR A 176 -20.48 -1.92 27.06
N HIS A 177 -20.54 -0.59 26.99
CA HIS A 177 -21.75 0.12 26.59
C HIS A 177 -21.53 1.14 25.47
N ASP A 178 -22.27 0.98 24.38
CA ASP A 178 -22.66 1.90 23.30
C ASP A 178 -21.59 2.71 22.53
N ASN A 179 -20.31 2.69 22.90
CA ASN A 179 -19.27 3.49 22.27
C ASN A 179 -18.38 2.76 21.25
N ILE A 180 -18.61 1.47 20.99
CA ILE A 180 -17.98 0.79 19.85
C ILE A 180 -18.72 1.25 18.59
N MET A 181 -18.16 2.27 17.92
CA MET A 181 -18.72 2.75 16.65
C MET A 181 -18.91 1.58 15.69
N MET A 182 -20.14 1.42 15.24
CA MET A 182 -20.60 0.41 14.28
C MET A 182 -19.59 0.26 13.11
N GLY A 183 -18.99 -0.93 12.98
CA GLY A 183 -18.03 -1.25 11.93
C GLY A 183 -16.54 -1.06 12.25
N THR A 184 -16.16 -0.38 13.35
CA THR A 184 -14.73 -0.24 13.75
C THR A 184 -14.23 -1.48 14.49
N ALA A 185 -15.09 -2.23 15.16
CA ALA A 185 -14.75 -3.45 15.88
C ALA A 185 -13.99 -4.47 15.00
N LYS A 186 -14.21 -4.46 13.69
CA LYS A 186 -13.60 -5.38 12.72
C LYS A 186 -12.07 -5.26 12.62
N TYR A 187 -11.48 -4.13 13.01
CA TYR A 187 -10.03 -3.85 12.82
C TYR A 187 -9.27 -3.60 14.13
N LEU A 188 -9.91 -3.80 15.30
CA LEU A 188 -9.25 -3.67 16.60
C LEU A 188 -8.21 -4.79 16.80
N SER A 189 -7.08 -4.47 17.42
CA SER A 189 -6.11 -5.48 17.85
C SER A 189 -6.56 -6.19 19.15
N PRO A 190 -6.01 -7.39 19.47
CA PRO A 190 -6.32 -8.09 20.71
C PRO A 190 -6.05 -7.27 21.97
N GLU A 191 -4.99 -6.48 21.99
CA GLU A 191 -4.64 -5.58 23.09
C GLU A 191 -5.61 -4.41 23.21
N GLN A 192 -6.13 -3.87 22.10
CA GLN A 192 -7.19 -2.86 22.12
C GLN A 192 -8.49 -3.41 22.71
N VAL A 193 -8.88 -4.64 22.32
CA VAL A 193 -10.07 -5.30 22.87
C VAL A 193 -9.93 -5.56 24.37
N ARG A 194 -8.70 -5.80 24.86
CA ARG A 194 -8.41 -6.04 26.29
C ARG A 194 -8.15 -4.75 27.09
N GLY A 195 -8.22 -3.57 26.49
CA GLY A 195 -7.88 -2.31 27.14
C GLY A 195 -6.44 -2.23 27.65
N LYS A 196 -5.50 -2.96 27.03
CA LYS A 196 -4.09 -2.94 27.41
C LYS A 196 -3.36 -1.71 26.84
N PRO A 197 -2.22 -1.29 27.43
CA PRO A 197 -1.35 -0.29 26.83
C PRO A 197 -1.00 -0.66 25.39
N LEU A 198 -1.03 0.32 24.50
CA LEU A 198 -0.83 0.15 23.07
C LEU A 198 0.52 0.69 22.64
N ASP A 199 1.19 -0.04 21.74
CA ASP A 199 2.32 0.43 20.96
C ASP A 199 2.07 0.28 19.45
N GLY A 200 3.05 0.60 18.63
CA GLY A 200 2.93 0.54 17.16
C GLY A 200 2.53 -0.82 16.59
N ARG A 201 2.76 -1.91 17.34
CA ARG A 201 2.40 -3.26 16.92
C ARG A 201 0.88 -3.51 16.88
N ALA A 202 0.10 -2.67 17.58
CA ALA A 202 -1.35 -2.67 17.45
C ALA A 202 -1.79 -2.22 16.05
N ASP A 203 -1.13 -1.20 15.49
CA ASP A 203 -1.38 -0.72 14.13
C ASP A 203 -0.95 -1.74 13.06
N LEU A 204 0.17 -2.43 13.30
CA LEU A 204 0.64 -3.51 12.41
C LEU A 204 -0.35 -4.68 12.38
N TYR A 205 -1.01 -5.00 13.49
CA TYR A 205 -2.11 -5.97 13.51
C TYR A 205 -3.31 -5.47 12.69
N GLY A 206 -3.72 -4.21 12.88
CA GLY A 206 -4.78 -3.58 12.08
C GLY A 206 -4.47 -3.61 10.58
N LEU A 207 -3.21 -3.32 10.20
CA LEU A 207 -2.75 -3.46 8.82
C LEU A 207 -2.85 -4.91 8.33
N GLY A 208 -2.48 -5.89 9.17
CA GLY A 208 -2.65 -7.31 8.88
C GLY A 208 -4.10 -7.68 8.55
N LEU A 209 -5.08 -7.14 9.30
CA LEU A 209 -6.51 -7.33 9.03
C LEU A 209 -6.94 -6.73 7.69
N VAL A 210 -6.44 -5.53 7.37
CA VAL A 210 -6.69 -4.86 6.08
C VAL A 210 -6.13 -5.68 4.93
N LEU A 211 -4.88 -6.14 5.01
CA LEU A 211 -4.23 -6.95 3.98
C LEU A 211 -4.94 -8.29 3.78
N TYR A 212 -5.35 -8.92 4.88
CA TYR A 212 -6.14 -10.15 4.85
C TYR A 212 -7.46 -9.93 4.10
N GLU A 213 -8.21 -8.88 4.44
CA GLU A 213 -9.47 -8.54 3.76
C GLU A 213 -9.25 -8.26 2.27
N CYS A 214 -8.20 -7.51 1.91
CA CYS A 214 -7.87 -7.25 0.51
C CYS A 214 -7.67 -8.54 -0.29
N LEU A 215 -7.06 -9.57 0.29
CA LEU A 215 -6.78 -10.83 -0.38
C LEU A 215 -7.94 -11.82 -0.32
N ALA A 216 -8.58 -11.97 0.85
CA ALA A 216 -9.66 -12.92 1.07
C ALA A 216 -11.03 -12.40 0.62
N GLY A 217 -11.22 -11.08 0.55
CA GLY A 217 -12.51 -10.42 0.32
C GLY A 217 -13.42 -10.35 1.53
N ARG A 218 -12.92 -10.74 2.69
CA ARG A 218 -13.59 -10.68 4.00
C ARG A 218 -12.56 -10.59 5.12
N VAL A 219 -12.96 -10.04 6.26
CA VAL A 219 -12.14 -10.05 7.47
C VAL A 219 -12.00 -11.47 8.05
N PRO A 220 -10.91 -11.81 8.76
CA PRO A 220 -10.70 -13.16 9.30
C PRO A 220 -11.63 -13.49 10.47
N PHE A 221 -12.10 -12.48 11.17
CA PHE A 221 -12.95 -12.63 12.36
C PHE A 221 -14.25 -11.87 12.14
N LEU A 222 -15.37 -12.58 12.27
CA LEU A 222 -16.71 -12.03 12.21
C LEU A 222 -17.60 -12.79 13.20
N GLY A 223 -18.33 -12.05 14.03
CA GLY A 223 -19.38 -12.53 14.92
C GLY A 223 -20.73 -11.94 14.52
N GLU A 224 -21.78 -12.29 15.24
CA GLU A 224 -23.13 -11.75 15.03
C GLU A 224 -23.23 -10.29 15.45
N THR A 225 -22.47 -9.89 16.48
CA THR A 225 -22.37 -8.52 16.98
C THR A 225 -20.94 -7.98 16.83
N ASP A 226 -20.76 -6.67 17.00
CA ASP A 226 -19.44 -6.05 17.07
C ASP A 226 -18.63 -6.58 18.27
N ALA A 227 -19.27 -6.88 19.40
CA ALA A 227 -18.65 -7.49 20.57
C ALA A 227 -18.17 -8.91 20.26
N ASP A 228 -18.99 -9.74 19.61
CA ASP A 228 -18.61 -11.10 19.19
C ASP A 228 -17.45 -11.06 18.19
N THR A 229 -17.48 -10.10 17.26
CA THR A 229 -16.40 -9.86 16.31
C THR A 229 -15.10 -9.50 17.03
N ALA A 230 -15.17 -8.67 18.07
CA ALA A 230 -14.02 -8.31 18.89
C ALA A 230 -13.51 -9.51 19.70
N LEU A 231 -14.38 -10.30 20.30
CA LEU A 231 -14.03 -11.49 21.09
C LEU A 231 -13.47 -12.63 20.23
N ALA A 232 -13.98 -12.82 19.01
CA ALA A 232 -13.54 -13.89 18.12
C ALA A 232 -12.02 -13.88 17.89
N ARG A 233 -11.37 -12.71 17.80
CA ARG A 233 -9.91 -12.58 17.63
C ARG A 233 -9.10 -12.94 18.86
N LEU A 234 -9.73 -12.94 20.05
CA LEU A 234 -9.09 -13.39 21.27
C LEU A 234 -9.09 -14.91 21.40
N GLN A 235 -10.04 -15.58 20.74
CA GLN A 235 -10.33 -17.00 20.91
C GLN A 235 -9.93 -17.85 19.70
N ARG A 236 -10.02 -17.30 18.48
CA ARG A 236 -9.83 -18.06 17.24
C ARG A 236 -8.57 -17.63 16.52
N GLU A 237 -8.00 -18.53 15.72
CA GLU A 237 -6.97 -18.19 14.72
C GLU A 237 -7.66 -17.76 13.42
N PRO A 238 -7.02 -16.89 12.61
CA PRO A 238 -7.54 -16.54 11.28
C PRO A 238 -7.52 -17.78 10.37
N THR A 239 -8.56 -17.92 9.55
CA THR A 239 -8.55 -18.96 8.49
C THR A 239 -7.32 -18.77 7.62
N ASP A 240 -6.64 -19.87 7.31
CA ASP A 240 -5.43 -19.80 6.48
C ASP A 240 -5.76 -19.24 5.09
N LEU A 241 -5.04 -18.18 4.71
CA LEU A 241 -5.16 -17.55 3.40
C LEU A 241 -4.82 -18.49 2.25
N ALA A 242 -3.92 -19.46 2.47
CA ALA A 242 -3.59 -20.45 1.45
C ALA A 242 -4.79 -21.31 1.06
N HIS A 243 -5.68 -21.63 2.02
CA HIS A 243 -6.94 -22.34 1.74
C HIS A 243 -7.97 -21.47 1.00
N LEU A 244 -8.02 -20.17 1.32
CA LEU A 244 -8.99 -19.25 0.69
C LEU A 244 -8.55 -18.80 -0.69
N ARG A 245 -7.25 -18.74 -0.94
CA ARG A 245 -6.66 -18.28 -2.19
C ARG A 245 -5.33 -19.00 -2.47
N PRO A 246 -5.38 -20.22 -3.04
CA PRO A 246 -4.18 -21.03 -3.31
C PRO A 246 -3.15 -20.38 -4.24
N SER A 247 -3.54 -19.33 -4.99
CA SER A 247 -2.64 -18.57 -5.87
C SER A 247 -1.71 -17.59 -5.14
N LEU A 248 -1.77 -17.52 -3.79
CA LEU A 248 -0.88 -16.70 -2.99
C LEU A 248 0.43 -17.45 -2.70
N ALA A 249 1.55 -16.76 -2.88
CA ALA A 249 2.84 -17.30 -2.47
C ALA A 249 2.86 -17.58 -0.95
N PRO A 250 3.41 -18.73 -0.51
CA PRO A 250 3.48 -19.07 0.91
C PRO A 250 4.17 -18.01 1.77
N GLN A 251 5.12 -17.27 1.20
CA GLN A 251 5.81 -16.18 1.89
C GLN A 251 4.87 -15.02 2.23
N LEU A 252 4.00 -14.61 1.28
CA LEU A 252 2.99 -13.57 1.52
C LEU A 252 2.00 -14.00 2.61
N VAL A 253 1.54 -15.25 2.55
CA VAL A 253 0.64 -15.83 3.56
C VAL A 253 1.28 -15.74 4.95
N ARG A 254 2.55 -16.17 5.08
CA ARG A 254 3.28 -16.12 6.36
C ARG A 254 3.43 -14.69 6.90
N VAL A 255 3.71 -13.71 6.05
CA VAL A 255 3.83 -12.29 6.47
C VAL A 255 2.51 -11.81 7.07
N ILE A 256 1.38 -12.08 6.42
CA ILE A 256 0.07 -11.63 6.90
C ILE A 256 -0.33 -12.36 8.19
N HIS A 257 -0.12 -13.67 8.28
CA HIS A 257 -0.41 -14.43 9.51
C HIS A 257 0.49 -13.99 10.67
N LYS A 258 1.76 -13.62 10.42
CA LYS A 258 2.64 -13.05 11.44
C LYS A 258 2.11 -11.71 11.97
N LEU A 259 1.61 -10.83 11.11
CA LEU A 259 0.96 -9.58 11.54
C LEU A 259 -0.26 -9.85 12.43
N LEU A 260 -0.99 -10.93 12.15
CA LEU A 260 -2.21 -11.33 12.88
C LEU A 260 -1.93 -12.18 14.12
N ALA A 261 -0.69 -12.33 14.56
CA ALA A 261 -0.36 -13.02 15.80
C ALA A 261 -1.02 -12.33 17.00
N ARG A 262 -1.68 -13.12 17.89
CA ARG A 262 -2.37 -12.57 19.08
C ARG A 262 -1.44 -11.88 20.05
N ASN A 263 -0.25 -12.49 20.30
CA ASN A 263 0.78 -11.87 21.10
C ASN A 263 1.56 -10.84 20.26
N PRO A 264 1.61 -9.55 20.66
CA PRO A 264 2.40 -8.53 19.97
C PRO A 264 3.87 -8.92 19.76
N ASP A 265 4.48 -9.66 20.69
CA ASP A 265 5.88 -10.08 20.60
C ASP A 265 6.16 -11.09 19.47
N HIS A 266 5.13 -11.73 18.95
CA HIS A 266 5.21 -12.64 17.82
C HIS A 266 5.00 -11.94 16.47
N ARG A 267 4.68 -10.64 16.45
CA ARG A 267 4.55 -9.82 15.25
C ARG A 267 5.91 -9.29 14.79
N PHE A 268 5.90 -8.45 13.77
CA PHE A 268 7.05 -7.61 13.45
C PHE A 268 7.17 -6.52 14.51
N ALA A 269 8.41 -6.16 14.86
CA ALA A 269 8.64 -5.14 15.88
C ALA A 269 8.36 -3.73 15.33
N THR A 270 8.63 -3.49 14.03
CA THR A 270 8.53 -2.18 13.40
C THR A 270 7.78 -2.23 12.07
N GLY A 271 7.30 -1.06 11.62
CA GLY A 271 6.75 -0.90 10.29
C GLY A 271 7.77 -1.18 9.20
N GLU A 272 9.04 -0.80 9.42
CA GLU A 272 10.11 -1.06 8.46
C GLU A 272 10.39 -2.56 8.28
N GLU A 273 10.43 -3.35 9.36
CA GLU A 273 10.53 -4.82 9.25
C GLU A 273 9.38 -5.42 8.44
N THR A 274 8.14 -4.92 8.68
CA THR A 274 6.96 -5.33 7.93
C THR A 274 7.09 -4.99 6.45
N ARG A 275 7.55 -3.78 6.12
CA ARG A 275 7.78 -3.31 4.75
C ARG A 275 8.79 -4.21 4.02
N VAL A 276 9.91 -4.50 4.65
CA VAL A 276 10.95 -5.38 4.08
C VAL A 276 10.40 -6.77 3.82
N ALA A 277 9.66 -7.35 4.78
CA ALA A 277 9.06 -8.68 4.61
C ALA A 277 8.02 -8.71 3.47
N LEU A 278 7.20 -7.66 3.31
CA LEU A 278 6.25 -7.53 2.21
C LEU A 278 6.97 -7.40 0.86
N MET A 279 8.05 -6.63 0.77
CA MET A 279 8.82 -6.49 -0.46
C MET A 279 9.54 -7.80 -0.86
N GLN A 280 10.02 -8.59 0.11
CA GLN A 280 10.53 -9.94 -0.14
C GLN A 280 9.41 -10.88 -0.62
N ALA A 281 8.20 -10.75 -0.05
CA ALA A 281 7.04 -11.53 -0.48
C ALA A 281 6.57 -11.13 -1.89
N LEU A 282 6.87 -9.92 -2.37
CA LEU A 282 6.57 -9.48 -3.74
C LEU A 282 7.35 -10.31 -4.75
N SER A 283 8.66 -10.47 -4.56
CA SER A 283 9.50 -11.31 -5.43
C SER A 283 8.99 -12.75 -5.44
N ALA A 284 8.74 -13.31 -4.23
CA ALA A 284 8.23 -14.67 -4.10
C ALA A 284 6.84 -14.85 -4.75
N GLN A 285 5.97 -13.82 -4.75
CA GLN A 285 4.66 -13.88 -5.39
C GLN A 285 4.79 -13.87 -6.92
N ASN A 286 5.70 -13.09 -7.47
CA ASN A 286 5.99 -13.09 -8.90
C ASN A 286 6.50 -14.47 -9.35
N ASP A 287 7.50 -15.03 -8.65
CA ASP A 287 8.05 -16.33 -8.95
C ASP A 287 6.99 -17.44 -8.85
N PHE A 288 6.14 -17.38 -7.83
CA PHE A 288 5.06 -18.35 -7.59
C PHE A 288 4.01 -18.30 -8.68
N THR A 289 3.63 -17.10 -9.13
CA THR A 289 2.66 -16.92 -10.21
C THR A 289 3.22 -17.48 -11.51
N THR A 290 4.50 -17.23 -11.80
CA THR A 290 5.21 -17.76 -12.98
C THR A 290 5.29 -19.27 -12.95
N SER A 291 5.55 -19.89 -11.79
CA SER A 291 5.67 -21.35 -11.65
C SER A 291 4.33 -22.10 -11.72
N MET A 292 3.22 -21.45 -11.42
CA MET A 292 1.87 -22.01 -11.53
C MET A 292 1.32 -22.00 -12.97
N THR A 293 1.95 -21.27 -13.88
CA THR A 293 1.59 -21.31 -15.30
C THR A 293 2.13 -22.62 -15.89
N PRO A 294 1.27 -23.56 -16.38
CA PRO A 294 1.76 -24.80 -16.95
C PRO A 294 2.67 -24.49 -18.13
N PRO A 295 3.77 -25.26 -18.33
CA PRO A 295 4.65 -25.06 -19.47
C PRO A 295 3.82 -25.18 -20.76
N SER A 296 3.87 -24.15 -21.58
CA SER A 296 3.23 -24.10 -22.90
C SER A 296 3.83 -25.24 -23.75
N GLY A 297 3.14 -26.39 -23.83
CA GLY A 297 3.63 -27.59 -24.51
C GLY A 297 2.94 -28.88 -24.08
N ALA A 298 2.07 -28.87 -23.07
CA ALA A 298 1.30 -30.06 -22.72
C ALA A 298 0.18 -30.26 -23.76
N THR A 299 0.39 -31.19 -24.69
CA THR A 299 -0.63 -31.71 -25.60
C THR A 299 -1.87 -32.10 -24.78
N PRO A 300 -3.08 -31.64 -25.13
CA PRO A 300 -4.28 -32.01 -24.39
C PRO A 300 -4.44 -33.54 -24.43
N PRO A 301 -4.78 -34.18 -23.29
CA PRO A 301 -5.03 -35.61 -23.29
C PRO A 301 -6.16 -35.92 -24.26
N LYS A 302 -5.91 -36.87 -25.20
CA LYS A 302 -6.91 -37.40 -26.12
C LYS A 302 -8.18 -37.74 -25.36
N PRO A 303 -9.37 -37.36 -25.84
CA PRO A 303 -10.61 -37.73 -25.17
C PRO A 303 -10.73 -39.28 -25.15
N LEU A 304 -10.83 -39.83 -23.96
CA LEU A 304 -11.12 -41.23 -23.74
C LEU A 304 -12.46 -41.55 -24.37
N ARG A 305 -12.42 -42.37 -25.41
CA ARG A 305 -13.58 -42.92 -26.12
C ARG A 305 -14.46 -43.67 -25.10
N ARG A 306 -15.62 -43.15 -24.84
CA ARG A 306 -16.66 -43.72 -23.97
C ARG A 306 -17.13 -45.03 -24.61
N ILE A 307 -16.70 -46.18 -24.06
CA ILE A 307 -17.27 -47.47 -24.38
C ILE A 307 -18.61 -47.52 -23.66
N MET A 308 -19.67 -47.49 -24.44
CA MET A 308 -21.01 -47.83 -23.97
C MET A 308 -21.08 -49.37 -23.86
N THR A 309 -21.27 -49.88 -22.67
CA THR A 309 -21.86 -51.18 -22.44
C THR A 309 -23.10 -50.99 -21.59
N SER A 310 -24.22 -51.28 -22.21
CA SER A 310 -25.52 -51.56 -21.60
C SER A 310 -25.44 -52.85 -20.79
N ASP A 311 -25.97 -52.85 -19.55
CA ASP A 311 -26.94 -53.83 -19.07
C ASP A 311 -27.31 -53.56 -17.60
N GLU A 312 -28.54 -53.37 -17.47
CA GLU A 312 -29.62 -53.83 -16.60
C GLU A 312 -29.36 -54.27 -15.16
N SER A 313 -30.13 -53.66 -14.31
CA SER A 313 -30.92 -54.20 -13.19
C SER A 313 -30.27 -54.91 -12.04
N SER A 314 -30.36 -54.39 -10.86
CA SER A 314 -31.05 -55.05 -9.75
C SER A 314 -31.13 -54.18 -8.48
N VAL A 315 -32.34 -54.12 -7.93
CA VAL A 315 -32.77 -53.40 -6.74
C VAL A 315 -32.57 -54.27 -5.49
N ALA A 316 -32.31 -53.59 -4.36
CA ALA A 316 -32.71 -53.87 -2.95
C ALA A 316 -31.63 -54.30 -1.97
N PRO A 317 -31.92 -54.23 -0.64
CA PRO A 317 -32.08 -53.02 0.19
C PRO A 317 -31.18 -53.02 1.43
N ILE A 318 -31.23 -51.90 2.20
CA ILE A 318 -30.62 -51.68 3.50
C ILE A 318 -31.20 -52.62 4.57
N PRO A 319 -30.40 -53.07 5.59
CA PRO A 319 -30.77 -52.72 6.94
C PRO A 319 -29.61 -52.41 7.91
N GLY A 320 -29.83 -51.45 8.80
CA GLY A 320 -29.78 -51.65 10.24
C GLY A 320 -28.61 -51.03 10.96
N GLN A 321 -28.85 -49.94 11.67
CA GLN A 321 -28.12 -49.55 12.86
C GLN A 321 -28.31 -50.59 13.97
N PRO A 322 -27.38 -50.64 14.92
CA PRO A 322 -27.81 -50.29 16.28
C PRO A 322 -26.84 -49.38 17.06
N ILE A 323 -27.48 -48.68 17.92
CA ILE A 323 -27.13 -47.82 19.05
C ILE A 323 -26.53 -48.69 20.20
N LEU A 324 -25.82 -48.00 21.10
CA LEU A 324 -25.54 -48.26 22.52
C LEU A 324 -24.03 -48.21 22.82
N GLU A 325 -23.54 -47.61 23.81
CA GLU A 325 -23.87 -46.97 25.12
C GLU A 325 -22.54 -46.85 25.88
N THR A 326 -22.40 -45.71 26.54
CA THR A 326 -21.86 -45.50 27.89
C THR A 326 -20.63 -46.27 28.39
N ALA A 327 -19.58 -45.54 28.79
CA ALA A 327 -19.04 -45.65 30.15
C ALA A 327 -18.14 -44.50 30.53
N ALA A 328 -18.46 -44.00 31.71
CA ALA A 328 -17.81 -42.97 32.48
C ALA A 328 -16.53 -43.47 33.20
N ASN A 329 -15.81 -42.53 33.77
CA ASN A 329 -14.84 -42.60 34.88
C ASN A 329 -13.36 -42.76 34.53
N ALA A 330 -12.63 -41.64 34.79
CA ALA A 330 -11.43 -41.68 35.64
C ALA A 330 -10.99 -40.29 36.06
N THR A 331 -10.86 -40.13 37.35
CA THR A 331 -10.51 -39.02 38.20
C THR A 331 -9.03 -38.63 38.10
N PRO A 332 -8.61 -37.38 38.49
CA PRO A 332 -7.25 -36.85 38.29
C PRO A 332 -6.29 -37.19 39.45
N PRO A 333 -5.00 -37.02 39.29
CA PRO A 333 -4.10 -36.91 40.45
C PRO A 333 -3.53 -35.49 40.62
N ARG A 334 -3.80 -35.00 41.76
CA ARG A 334 -3.08 -34.33 42.87
C ARG A 334 -1.71 -33.67 42.60
N ASN A 335 -1.72 -32.38 42.93
CA ASN A 335 -0.75 -31.55 43.67
C ASN A 335 0.72 -31.94 43.76
N LEU A 336 1.61 -31.02 43.38
CA LEU A 336 2.90 -30.84 44.06
C LEU A 336 3.29 -29.35 44.14
N ARG A 337 3.33 -28.92 45.34
CA ARG A 337 4.02 -27.91 46.16
C ARG A 337 4.87 -26.83 45.48
N VAL A 338 4.53 -25.64 45.91
CA VAL A 338 5.27 -24.37 46.04
C VAL A 338 6.63 -24.56 46.71
N ALA A 339 7.66 -23.97 46.16
CA ALA A 339 8.87 -23.57 46.89
C ALA A 339 9.11 -22.07 46.61
N ARG A 340 8.97 -21.30 47.69
CA ARG A 340 9.47 -19.93 47.82
C ARG A 340 10.98 -20.00 47.99
N SER A 341 11.72 -19.14 47.29
CA SER A 341 13.02 -18.67 47.75
C SER A 341 13.06 -17.14 47.70
N GLN A 342 13.50 -16.62 48.83
CA GLN A 342 13.65 -15.21 49.16
C GLN A 342 14.93 -14.62 48.55
N GLY A 343 14.88 -13.37 48.12
CA GLY A 343 15.72 -12.24 48.43
C GLY A 343 17.22 -12.29 48.11
N ALA A 344 17.68 -11.37 47.29
CA ALA A 344 18.97 -10.67 47.40
C ALA A 344 18.88 -9.43 46.49
N GLY A 345 18.89 -8.18 46.97
CA GLY A 345 20.11 -7.48 47.28
C GLY A 345 20.47 -6.56 46.08
N ARG A 346 19.94 -5.30 46.09
CA ARG A 346 20.41 -4.20 45.24
C ARG A 346 21.89 -3.93 45.54
N GLN A 347 22.77 -4.02 44.57
CA GLN A 347 24.09 -3.39 44.60
C GLN A 347 24.15 -2.28 43.54
N PHE A 348 24.33 -1.06 44.01
CA PHE A 348 24.72 0.09 43.22
C PHE A 348 26.20 -0.05 42.86
N PHE A 349 26.51 -0.10 41.58
CA PHE A 349 27.89 0.06 41.11
C PHE A 349 28.20 1.54 40.88
N SER A 350 29.08 2.07 41.71
CA SER A 350 29.76 3.37 41.52
C SER A 350 30.98 3.18 40.64
N LEU A 351 31.06 3.91 39.54
CA LEU A 351 32.21 3.92 38.63
C LEU A 351 33.35 4.82 39.18
N PRO A 352 34.61 4.40 39.09
CA PRO A 352 35.76 5.18 39.58
C PRO A 352 36.12 6.38 38.67
N PRO A 353 36.80 7.42 39.20
CA PRO A 353 36.97 8.71 38.54
C PRO A 353 38.03 8.76 37.42
N SER A 354 38.57 7.63 36.98
CA SER A 354 39.65 7.58 35.96
C SER A 354 39.19 7.63 34.49
N THR A 355 37.88 7.59 34.21
CA THR A 355 37.35 7.61 32.83
C THR A 355 37.23 9.02 32.22
N LYS A 356 37.40 10.09 33.01
CA LYS A 356 37.32 11.47 32.47
C LYS A 356 38.61 11.95 31.78
N ILE A 357 39.76 11.32 32.05
CA ILE A 357 41.03 11.70 31.45
C ILE A 357 41.24 11.09 30.05
N LEU A 358 40.70 9.88 29.80
CA LEU A 358 40.76 9.25 28.46
C LEU A 358 39.94 9.98 27.40
N GLY A 359 38.80 10.59 27.76
CA GLY A 359 37.94 11.34 26.83
C GLY A 359 38.61 12.64 26.30
N LEU A 360 39.41 13.29 27.12
CA LEU A 360 40.11 14.52 26.73
C LEU A 360 41.31 14.24 25.81
N ILE A 361 41.99 13.11 25.97
CA ILE A 361 43.13 12.71 25.12
C ILE A 361 42.61 12.29 23.71
N ALA A 362 41.48 11.62 23.64
CA ALA A 362 40.87 11.25 22.36
C ALA A 362 40.39 12.47 21.54
N LEU A 363 39.87 13.50 22.20
CA LEU A 363 39.45 14.74 21.55
C LEU A 363 40.67 15.56 21.07
N ALA A 364 41.75 15.60 21.83
CA ALA A 364 42.98 16.30 21.44
C ALA A 364 43.67 15.63 20.23
N MET A 365 43.66 14.29 20.15
CA MET A 365 44.19 13.55 18.99
C MET A 365 43.37 13.75 17.73
N SER A 366 42.05 13.84 17.85
CA SER A 366 41.17 14.11 16.70
C SER A 366 41.41 15.49 16.08
N VAL A 367 41.65 16.51 16.90
CA VAL A 367 41.96 17.87 16.43
C VAL A 367 43.34 17.94 15.78
N ALA A 368 44.34 17.20 16.29
CA ALA A 368 45.68 17.14 15.71
C ALA A 368 45.68 16.46 14.32
N VAL A 369 44.90 15.40 14.11
CA VAL A 369 44.77 14.72 12.82
C VAL A 369 44.11 15.62 11.76
N VAL A 370 43.10 16.41 12.14
CA VAL A 370 42.49 17.39 11.24
C VAL A 370 43.44 18.53 10.87
N MET A 371 44.27 19.02 11.81
CA MET A 371 45.26 20.08 11.50
C MET A 371 46.44 19.61 10.63
N VAL A 372 46.81 18.33 10.70
CA VAL A 372 47.84 17.76 9.83
C VAL A 372 47.29 17.53 8.42
N ALA A 373 46.04 17.11 8.31
CA ALA A 373 45.37 16.89 7.00
C ALA A 373 45.15 18.19 6.22
N THR A 374 45.02 19.35 6.89
CA THR A 374 44.79 20.65 6.22
C THR A 374 46.08 21.37 5.80
N ARG A 375 47.29 20.89 6.24
CA ARG A 375 48.59 21.49 5.85
C ARG A 375 49.30 20.82 4.68
N SER A 376 48.74 19.73 4.11
CA SER A 376 49.43 18.94 3.07
C SER A 376 48.90 19.20 1.64
N ASN A 377 48.05 20.17 1.42
CA ASN A 377 47.53 20.48 0.06
C ASN A 377 48.03 21.86 -0.41
N ALA A 378 49.30 21.94 -0.79
CA ALA A 378 49.77 22.94 -1.75
C ALA A 378 49.64 22.30 -3.15
N PRO A 379 49.09 22.96 -4.15
CA PRO A 379 48.93 22.37 -5.47
C PRO A 379 50.27 22.31 -6.18
N GLN A 380 50.81 21.11 -6.38
CA GLN A 380 51.80 20.86 -7.42
C GLN A 380 51.08 20.91 -8.78
N GLN A 381 51.43 21.86 -9.61
CA GLN A 381 51.11 21.86 -11.02
C GLN A 381 51.77 20.65 -11.70
N LEU A 382 51.00 19.60 -11.94
CA LEU A 382 51.32 18.57 -12.91
C LEU A 382 50.74 19.03 -14.25
N GLU A 383 51.62 19.29 -15.19
CA GLU A 383 51.23 19.39 -16.61
C GLU A 383 50.54 18.10 -17.00
N THR A 384 49.21 18.16 -17.19
CA THR A 384 48.47 17.09 -17.80
C THR A 384 48.66 17.09 -19.30
N PRO A 385 48.90 15.92 -19.95
CA PRO A 385 48.84 15.84 -21.40
C PRO A 385 47.43 16.21 -21.82
N VAL A 386 47.35 17.06 -22.84
CA VAL A 386 46.08 17.43 -23.51
C VAL A 386 45.42 16.15 -23.97
N ALA A 387 44.44 15.66 -23.21
CA ALA A 387 43.53 14.66 -23.71
C ALA A 387 42.68 15.34 -24.78
N GLU A 388 42.76 14.82 -25.98
CA GLU A 388 41.90 15.14 -27.09
C GLU A 388 40.46 15.16 -26.61
N SER A 389 39.84 16.34 -26.55
CA SER A 389 38.45 16.50 -26.13
C SER A 389 37.59 15.70 -27.12
N ALA A 390 37.10 14.56 -26.64
CA ALA A 390 36.02 13.87 -27.33
C ALA A 390 34.89 14.90 -27.51
N VAL A 391 34.59 15.24 -28.74
CA VAL A 391 33.47 16.09 -29.14
C VAL A 391 32.23 15.41 -28.59
N VAL A 392 31.70 15.89 -27.48
CA VAL A 392 30.40 15.43 -26.96
C VAL A 392 29.39 15.83 -28.03
N ASP A 393 28.86 14.86 -28.72
CA ASP A 393 27.80 15.05 -29.71
C ASP A 393 26.60 15.71 -28.98
N GLN A 394 26.40 17.02 -29.27
CA GLN A 394 25.32 17.82 -28.66
C GLN A 394 24.01 17.71 -29.45
N SER A 395 23.91 16.79 -30.43
CA SER A 395 22.64 16.56 -31.11
C SER A 395 21.56 16.12 -30.13
N PRO A 396 20.29 16.55 -30.33
CA PRO A 396 19.20 16.18 -29.45
C PRO A 396 19.00 14.65 -29.43
N VAL A 397 18.83 14.08 -28.25
CA VAL A 397 18.51 12.66 -28.10
C VAL A 397 17.09 12.41 -28.61
N THR A 398 16.98 11.50 -29.56
CA THR A 398 15.70 11.13 -30.18
C THR A 398 15.45 9.64 -30.04
N ILE A 399 14.20 9.21 -30.16
CA ILE A 399 13.87 7.79 -30.29
C ILE A 399 14.21 7.37 -31.73
N SER A 400 15.25 6.59 -31.89
CA SER A 400 15.75 6.13 -33.19
C SER A 400 14.88 5.01 -33.77
N ARG A 401 14.41 4.09 -32.91
CA ARG A 401 13.60 2.93 -33.28
C ARG A 401 12.53 2.63 -32.23
N MET A 402 11.37 2.15 -32.71
CA MET A 402 10.31 1.56 -31.89
C MET A 402 9.91 0.22 -32.52
N VAL A 403 9.68 -0.78 -31.69
CA VAL A 403 9.14 -2.08 -32.11
C VAL A 403 8.15 -2.55 -31.04
N SER A 404 7.13 -3.29 -31.43
CA SER A 404 6.25 -3.94 -30.46
C SER A 404 7.00 -5.03 -29.70
N PHE A 405 6.56 -5.30 -28.47
CA PHE A 405 7.19 -6.27 -27.58
C PHE A 405 6.11 -7.20 -27.04
N ASP A 406 6.04 -8.39 -27.62
CA ASP A 406 5.09 -9.43 -27.23
C ASP A 406 5.75 -10.81 -27.23
N PRO A 407 6.65 -11.12 -26.27
CA PRO A 407 7.38 -12.37 -26.27
C PRO A 407 6.50 -13.60 -26.01
N ASN A 408 5.23 -13.42 -25.62
CA ASN A 408 4.26 -14.47 -25.35
C ASN A 408 3.20 -14.60 -26.48
N GLY A 409 3.29 -13.81 -27.54
CA GLY A 409 2.44 -13.89 -28.72
C GLY A 409 2.91 -14.96 -29.72
N ASP A 410 2.03 -15.35 -30.63
CA ASP A 410 2.30 -16.40 -31.62
C ASP A 410 3.43 -16.02 -32.60
N ASP A 411 3.56 -14.73 -32.90
CA ASP A 411 4.57 -14.16 -33.81
C ASP A 411 5.56 -13.20 -33.11
N ALA A 412 5.50 -13.12 -31.77
CA ALA A 412 6.28 -12.22 -30.93
C ALA A 412 6.07 -10.71 -31.25
N GLN A 413 4.97 -10.36 -31.91
CA GLN A 413 4.61 -9.00 -32.32
C GLN A 413 3.20 -8.66 -31.89
N GLU A 414 2.93 -7.36 -31.71
CA GLU A 414 1.62 -6.83 -31.34
C GLU A 414 1.33 -5.62 -32.22
N ASN A 415 0.57 -5.82 -33.34
CA ASN A 415 0.22 -4.77 -34.29
C ASN A 415 1.42 -3.91 -34.77
N GLU A 416 2.53 -4.56 -35.10
CA GLU A 416 3.79 -3.90 -35.52
C GLU A 416 3.59 -2.94 -36.70
N ALA A 417 2.69 -3.28 -37.63
CA ALA A 417 2.39 -2.44 -38.80
C ALA A 417 1.87 -1.04 -38.44
N GLN A 418 1.40 -0.82 -37.19
CA GLN A 418 0.88 0.47 -36.72
C GLN A 418 1.86 1.21 -35.78
N ILE A 419 3.04 0.66 -35.50
CA ILE A 419 3.99 1.21 -34.50
C ILE A 419 4.46 2.64 -34.86
N TRP A 420 4.48 2.99 -36.15
CA TRP A 420 4.82 4.32 -36.63
C TRP A 420 3.90 5.43 -36.07
N ALA A 421 2.65 5.09 -35.75
CA ALA A 421 1.67 6.04 -35.20
C ALA A 421 2.06 6.61 -33.83
N LEU A 422 3.02 5.97 -33.14
CA LEU A 422 3.50 6.43 -31.84
C LEU A 422 4.39 7.67 -31.89
N ARG A 423 4.85 8.07 -33.08
CA ARG A 423 5.77 9.21 -33.26
C ARG A 423 5.47 10.10 -34.47
N ASP A 424 4.30 9.97 -35.05
CA ASP A 424 3.91 10.78 -36.22
C ASP A 424 3.42 12.19 -35.85
N GLY A 425 3.28 12.48 -34.52
CA GLY A 425 2.80 13.76 -33.99
C GLY A 425 1.32 14.04 -34.28
N ASN A 426 0.59 13.06 -34.79
CA ASN A 426 -0.81 13.23 -35.16
C ASN A 426 -1.75 12.66 -34.08
N SER A 427 -2.43 13.53 -33.35
CA SER A 427 -3.36 13.12 -32.28
C SER A 427 -4.55 12.25 -32.74
N LYS A 428 -4.77 12.11 -34.05
CA LYS A 428 -5.84 11.27 -34.61
C LYS A 428 -5.42 9.82 -34.81
N THR A 429 -4.14 9.55 -34.98
CA THR A 429 -3.57 8.22 -35.11
C THR A 429 -3.31 7.61 -33.74
N ALA A 430 -3.09 6.31 -33.66
CA ALA A 430 -2.71 5.60 -32.45
C ALA A 430 -2.19 4.21 -32.82
N TRP A 431 -1.27 3.70 -32.00
CA TRP A 431 -0.97 2.28 -31.97
C TRP A 431 -1.95 1.58 -31.02
N THR A 432 -2.40 0.39 -31.41
CA THR A 432 -3.35 -0.38 -30.61
C THR A 432 -2.83 -1.79 -30.39
N THR A 433 -3.10 -2.35 -29.22
CA THR A 433 -2.94 -3.79 -29.00
C THR A 433 -4.02 -4.57 -29.74
N ASP A 434 -3.92 -5.89 -29.75
CA ASP A 434 -5.07 -6.74 -30.09
C ASP A 434 -6.24 -6.53 -29.13
N CYS A 435 -7.40 -7.09 -29.48
CA CYS A 435 -8.57 -7.06 -28.62
C CYS A 435 -8.61 -8.28 -27.70
N TYR A 436 -8.71 -8.06 -26.40
CA TYR A 436 -8.64 -9.10 -25.36
C TYR A 436 -9.99 -9.32 -24.67
N ALA A 437 -10.21 -10.55 -24.19
CA ALA A 437 -11.40 -10.93 -23.44
C ALA A 437 -11.46 -10.29 -22.04
N ASN A 438 -10.32 -9.88 -21.49
CA ASN A 438 -10.23 -9.17 -20.22
C ASN A 438 -9.14 -8.08 -20.26
N GLN A 439 -9.18 -7.15 -19.31
CA GLN A 439 -8.29 -6.00 -19.21
C GLN A 439 -6.82 -6.35 -18.94
N PHE A 440 -6.50 -7.63 -18.70
CA PHE A 440 -5.16 -8.13 -18.35
C PHE A 440 -4.62 -9.09 -19.42
N PHE A 441 -4.95 -8.85 -20.69
CA PHE A 441 -4.43 -9.56 -21.87
C PHE A 441 -4.77 -11.05 -21.98
N GLY A 442 -5.83 -11.53 -21.31
CA GLY A 442 -6.27 -12.92 -21.43
C GLY A 442 -5.26 -13.92 -20.85
N THR A 443 -4.57 -14.65 -21.72
CA THR A 443 -3.52 -15.62 -21.36
C THR A 443 -2.12 -15.01 -21.36
N LYS A 444 -1.93 -13.85 -21.99
CA LYS A 444 -0.66 -13.11 -21.98
C LYS A 444 -0.51 -12.35 -20.65
N GLU A 445 0.69 -12.18 -20.16
CA GLU A 445 0.96 -11.42 -18.94
C GLU A 445 1.12 -9.92 -19.19
N TYR A 446 1.54 -9.56 -20.39
CA TYR A 446 1.82 -8.21 -20.81
C TYR A 446 2.02 -8.13 -22.32
N VAL A 447 1.90 -6.93 -22.84
CA VAL A 447 2.40 -6.50 -24.15
C VAL A 447 3.13 -5.17 -23.99
N GLY A 448 3.95 -4.76 -24.94
CA GLY A 448 4.73 -3.56 -24.75
C GLY A 448 5.26 -2.95 -26.03
N VAL A 449 6.07 -1.89 -25.86
CA VAL A 449 6.81 -1.22 -26.93
C VAL A 449 8.25 -1.05 -26.47
N LEU A 450 9.17 -1.55 -27.27
CA LEU A 450 10.60 -1.35 -27.10
C LEU A 450 11.03 -0.08 -27.83
N LEU A 451 11.69 0.81 -27.12
CA LEU A 451 12.23 2.07 -27.59
C LEU A 451 13.76 1.99 -27.61
N GLU A 452 14.37 2.37 -28.71
CA GLU A 452 15.81 2.57 -28.81
C GLU A 452 16.09 4.07 -28.95
N LEU A 453 16.92 4.61 -28.07
CA LEU A 453 17.36 6.00 -28.11
C LEU A 453 18.57 6.14 -29.04
N SER A 454 18.72 7.29 -29.71
CA SER A 454 19.86 7.58 -30.59
C SER A 454 21.22 7.48 -29.89
N ARG A 455 21.24 7.69 -28.58
CA ARG A 455 22.37 7.43 -27.67
C ARG A 455 21.85 7.17 -26.24
N ALA A 456 22.66 6.53 -25.42
CA ALA A 456 22.32 6.35 -24.00
C ALA A 456 22.11 7.71 -23.32
N SER A 457 20.99 7.86 -22.59
CA SER A 457 20.61 9.12 -21.96
C SER A 457 19.71 8.92 -20.74
N THR A 458 19.72 9.90 -19.84
CA THR A 458 18.68 10.12 -18.84
C THR A 458 17.61 11.05 -19.38
N GLY A 459 16.43 11.07 -18.80
CA GLY A 459 15.38 11.98 -19.27
C GLY A 459 13.98 11.61 -18.79
N VAL A 460 12.97 12.14 -19.47
CA VAL A 460 11.55 11.90 -19.17
C VAL A 460 10.88 11.30 -20.39
N LEU A 461 10.34 10.10 -20.23
CA LEU A 461 9.46 9.44 -21.20
C LEU A 461 8.01 9.86 -20.93
N GLN A 462 7.30 10.32 -21.96
CA GLN A 462 5.87 10.62 -21.91
C GLN A 462 5.11 9.68 -22.85
N VAL A 463 3.96 9.16 -22.37
CA VAL A 463 3.12 8.20 -23.09
C VAL A 463 1.67 8.66 -23.05
N GLY A 464 1.09 8.99 -24.20
CA GLY A 464 -0.29 9.42 -24.32
C GLY A 464 -1.25 8.23 -24.46
N MET A 465 -2.14 8.00 -23.50
CA MET A 465 -3.16 6.95 -23.51
C MET A 465 -4.52 7.48 -23.92
N LYS A 466 -5.17 6.91 -24.95
CA LYS A 466 -6.50 7.32 -25.43
C LYS A 466 -7.66 6.75 -24.66
N ASN A 467 -7.50 5.61 -24.02
CA ASN A 467 -8.54 4.94 -23.23
C ASN A 467 -8.02 4.56 -21.84
N GLY A 468 -8.88 4.07 -20.98
CA GLY A 468 -8.55 3.58 -19.64
C GLY A 468 -9.61 2.60 -19.14
N PRO A 469 -9.34 1.86 -18.07
CA PRO A 469 -8.11 1.95 -17.26
C PRO A 469 -6.86 1.48 -18.00
N TRP A 470 -5.69 1.93 -17.55
CA TRP A 470 -4.41 1.43 -18.02
C TRP A 470 -3.38 1.37 -16.88
N SER A 471 -2.45 0.44 -16.99
CA SER A 471 -1.29 0.34 -16.11
C SER A 471 -0.06 0.09 -16.97
N LEU A 472 0.95 0.94 -16.81
CA LEU A 472 2.20 0.97 -17.56
C LEU A 472 3.38 0.78 -16.62
N GLU A 473 4.39 0.08 -17.12
CA GLU A 473 5.69 -0.07 -16.45
C GLU A 473 6.80 0.26 -17.43
N ILE A 474 7.93 0.81 -16.96
CA ILE A 474 9.12 0.98 -17.78
C ILE A 474 10.31 0.22 -17.20
N TYR A 475 11.12 -0.29 -18.10
CA TYR A 475 12.39 -0.95 -17.83
C TYR A 475 13.47 -0.34 -18.70
N THR A 476 14.72 -0.34 -18.25
CA THR A 476 15.83 0.30 -18.94
C THR A 476 17.01 -0.65 -19.09
N ALA A 477 17.73 -0.54 -20.22
CA ALA A 477 18.94 -1.31 -20.48
C ALA A 477 19.96 -0.49 -21.28
N ASN A 478 21.25 -0.85 -21.11
CA ASN A 478 22.36 -0.39 -21.93
C ASN A 478 22.97 -1.59 -22.70
N GLY A 479 23.55 -1.30 -23.84
CA GLY A 479 24.21 -2.30 -24.70
C GLY A 479 23.23 -3.03 -25.60
N ALA A 480 22.67 -4.18 -25.19
CA ALA A 480 21.70 -4.94 -25.96
C ALA A 480 20.34 -4.99 -25.27
N ALA A 481 19.26 -4.85 -26.05
CA ALA A 481 17.92 -5.01 -25.52
C ALA A 481 17.63 -6.49 -25.23
N PRO A 482 17.26 -6.85 -23.96
CA PRO A 482 16.87 -8.21 -23.65
C PRO A 482 15.59 -8.63 -24.39
N SER A 483 15.51 -9.90 -24.79
CA SER A 483 14.36 -10.44 -25.51
C SER A 483 13.19 -10.87 -24.62
N ARG A 484 13.40 -10.97 -23.30
CA ARG A 484 12.40 -11.34 -22.31
C ARG A 484 12.39 -10.38 -21.15
N LEU A 485 11.22 -10.10 -20.57
CA LEU A 485 11.06 -9.12 -19.51
C LEU A 485 11.91 -9.41 -18.27
N GLU A 486 12.07 -10.67 -17.89
CA GLU A 486 12.83 -11.09 -16.72
C GLU A 486 14.32 -10.73 -16.80
N GLN A 487 14.82 -10.49 -18.01
CA GLN A 487 16.22 -10.14 -18.28
C GLN A 487 16.48 -8.62 -18.17
N TRP A 488 15.43 -7.80 -18.08
CA TRP A 488 15.54 -6.33 -18.02
C TRP A 488 15.95 -5.78 -16.66
N GLY A 489 16.05 -6.64 -15.65
CA GLY A 489 16.36 -6.20 -14.28
C GLY A 489 15.16 -5.53 -13.58
N PRO A 490 15.41 -4.71 -12.55
CA PRO A 490 14.34 -4.09 -11.79
C PRO A 490 13.60 -3.03 -12.63
N ARG A 491 12.29 -2.93 -12.39
CA ARG A 491 11.44 -1.90 -12.99
C ARG A 491 11.94 -0.50 -12.64
N ALA A 492 12.13 0.35 -13.65
CA ALA A 492 12.59 1.73 -13.50
C ALA A 492 11.45 2.70 -13.12
N GLY A 493 10.21 2.40 -13.52
CA GLY A 493 9.04 3.21 -13.18
C GLY A 493 7.74 2.49 -13.47
N ALA A 494 6.65 2.97 -12.84
CA ALA A 494 5.28 2.52 -13.12
C ALA A 494 4.30 3.67 -12.93
N ASP A 495 3.26 3.66 -13.74
CA ASP A 495 2.14 4.60 -13.67
C ASP A 495 0.84 3.91 -14.06
N TYR A 496 -0.30 4.36 -13.53
CA TYR A 496 -1.60 3.83 -13.90
C TYR A 496 -2.68 4.89 -13.80
N ASN A 497 -3.73 4.75 -14.61
CA ASN A 497 -4.89 5.64 -14.54
C ASN A 497 -6.16 4.91 -14.94
N THR A 498 -7.29 5.37 -14.42
CA THR A 498 -8.63 4.84 -14.75
C THR A 498 -9.24 5.49 -15.98
N ARG A 499 -8.63 6.52 -16.54
CA ARG A 499 -9.09 7.30 -17.69
C ARG A 499 -7.96 7.50 -18.68
N ARG A 500 -8.29 8.00 -19.88
CA ARG A 500 -7.30 8.52 -20.82
C ARG A 500 -6.42 9.58 -20.14
N GLY A 501 -5.15 9.68 -20.52
CA GLY A 501 -4.23 10.64 -19.92
C GLY A 501 -2.81 10.46 -20.44
N ILE A 502 -1.89 11.22 -19.87
CA ILE A 502 -0.46 11.13 -20.18
C ILE A 502 0.22 10.49 -18.96
N ALA A 503 0.94 9.40 -19.21
CA ALA A 503 1.86 8.82 -18.25
C ALA A 503 3.24 9.49 -18.41
N GLN A 504 3.94 9.72 -17.29
CA GLN A 504 5.29 10.30 -17.29
C GLN A 504 6.23 9.44 -16.45
N PHE A 505 7.38 9.12 -17.01
CA PHE A 505 8.38 8.28 -16.36
C PHE A 505 9.74 8.98 -16.40
N VAL A 506 10.39 9.06 -15.25
CA VAL A 506 11.80 9.46 -15.18
C VAL A 506 12.66 8.24 -15.50
N VAL A 507 13.57 8.38 -16.46
CA VAL A 507 14.66 7.44 -16.76
C VAL A 507 15.87 7.88 -15.95
N PRO A 508 16.14 7.27 -14.77
CA PRO A 508 17.05 7.83 -13.77
C PRO A 508 18.52 7.57 -14.07
N ASN A 509 18.80 6.57 -14.90
CA ASN A 509 20.15 6.17 -15.30
C ASN A 509 20.26 6.25 -16.81
N GLU A 510 21.47 6.48 -17.33
CA GLU A 510 21.71 6.42 -18.78
C GLU A 510 21.21 5.09 -19.34
N ALA A 511 20.32 5.17 -20.30
CA ALA A 511 19.72 4.01 -20.98
C ALA A 511 19.72 4.23 -22.48
N GLN A 512 20.12 3.22 -23.24
CA GLN A 512 19.99 3.20 -24.69
C GLN A 512 18.64 2.57 -25.09
N PHE A 513 18.13 1.66 -24.27
CA PHE A 513 16.86 0.97 -24.51
C PHE A 513 15.90 1.23 -23.37
N VAL A 514 14.64 1.56 -23.69
CA VAL A 514 13.54 1.68 -22.75
C VAL A 514 12.43 0.77 -23.22
N LEU A 515 12.02 -0.17 -22.38
CA LEU A 515 10.87 -1.04 -22.63
C LEU A 515 9.67 -0.49 -21.87
N LEU A 516 8.63 -0.10 -22.60
CA LEU A 516 7.31 0.23 -22.06
C LEU A 516 6.45 -1.03 -22.07
N VAL A 517 5.92 -1.39 -20.92
CA VAL A 517 5.08 -2.60 -20.70
C VAL A 517 3.69 -2.17 -20.27
N LEU A 518 2.66 -2.68 -20.95
CA LEU A 518 1.26 -2.55 -20.55
C LEU A 518 0.87 -3.75 -19.68
N ARG A 519 0.26 -3.49 -18.52
CA ARG A 519 -0.24 -4.51 -17.58
C ARG A 519 -1.76 -4.54 -17.49
N GLU A 520 -2.40 -3.44 -17.83
CA GLU A 520 -3.85 -3.30 -17.83
C GLU A 520 -4.28 -2.38 -18.97
N VAL A 521 -5.37 -2.70 -19.64
CA VAL A 521 -5.92 -1.93 -20.76
C VAL A 521 -7.43 -1.75 -20.62
N GLY A 522 -7.93 -0.65 -21.14
CA GLY A 522 -9.34 -0.27 -21.09
C GLY A 522 -10.18 -0.88 -22.20
N THR A 523 -11.49 -0.63 -22.13
CA THR A 523 -12.41 -0.99 -23.19
C THR A 523 -12.23 -0.10 -24.43
N SER A 524 -12.42 -0.67 -25.60
CA SER A 524 -12.32 0.03 -26.90
C SER A 524 -13.58 -0.23 -27.72
N VAL A 525 -14.10 0.83 -28.34
CA VAL A 525 -15.24 0.74 -29.27
C VAL A 525 -14.90 0.04 -30.58
N GLN A 526 -13.63 -0.16 -30.87
CA GLN A 526 -13.15 -0.85 -32.07
C GLN A 526 -13.16 -2.38 -31.89
N CYS A 527 -13.31 -2.85 -30.66
CA CYS A 527 -13.28 -4.26 -30.31
C CYS A 527 -14.69 -4.87 -30.26
N SER A 528 -14.77 -6.20 -30.40
CA SER A 528 -16.02 -6.93 -30.30
C SER A 528 -16.51 -7.03 -28.85
N ALA A 529 -17.81 -7.28 -28.65
CA ALA A 529 -18.37 -7.50 -27.32
C ALA A 529 -17.76 -8.72 -26.59
N LYS A 530 -17.21 -9.69 -27.33
CA LYS A 530 -16.53 -10.87 -26.77
C LYS A 530 -15.12 -10.53 -26.25
N ASN A 531 -14.43 -9.63 -26.92
CA ASN A 531 -13.08 -9.19 -26.60
C ASN A 531 -13.05 -7.65 -26.54
N PRO A 532 -13.59 -7.02 -25.50
CA PRO A 532 -13.82 -5.57 -25.48
C PRO A 532 -12.62 -4.74 -25.04
N TYR A 533 -11.50 -5.34 -24.61
CA TYR A 533 -10.37 -4.65 -24.04
C TYR A 533 -9.22 -4.50 -25.02
N GLN A 534 -8.64 -3.30 -25.09
CA GLN A 534 -7.56 -2.94 -25.99
C GLN A 534 -6.75 -1.78 -25.40
N GLY A 535 -5.44 -1.84 -25.50
CA GLY A 535 -4.55 -0.69 -25.22
C GLY A 535 -4.52 0.24 -26.44
N VAL A 536 -4.70 1.54 -26.21
CA VAL A 536 -4.66 2.55 -27.28
C VAL A 536 -3.67 3.64 -26.87
N ILE A 537 -2.45 3.60 -27.44
CA ILE A 537 -1.40 4.59 -27.22
C ILE A 537 -1.39 5.58 -28.38
N GLN A 538 -1.52 6.86 -28.07
CA GLN A 538 -1.58 7.93 -29.04
C GLN A 538 -0.19 8.34 -29.53
N ASP A 539 0.71 8.59 -28.61
CA ASP A 539 2.06 9.08 -28.88
C ASP A 539 3.02 8.68 -27.76
N ILE A 540 4.30 8.60 -28.10
CA ILE A 540 5.39 8.43 -27.16
C ILE A 540 6.47 9.45 -27.50
N SER A 541 6.93 10.21 -26.50
CA SER A 541 8.04 11.15 -26.65
C SER A 541 9.05 10.99 -25.52
N PHE A 542 10.31 11.30 -25.83
CA PHE A 542 11.41 11.28 -24.86
C PHE A 542 12.11 12.64 -24.85
N ASN A 543 12.21 13.24 -23.67
CA ASN A 543 12.91 14.49 -23.43
C ASN A 543 14.15 14.19 -22.59
N ALA A 544 15.33 14.28 -23.20
CA ALA A 544 16.60 14.08 -22.49
C ALA A 544 16.81 15.18 -21.44
N ALA A 545 17.43 14.78 -20.29
CA ALA A 545 17.74 15.69 -19.18
C ALA A 545 19.00 16.52 -19.48
#